data_d81ec8ab5fae2a3cc47ee6b0ab71867f
#
_entry.id   d81ec8ab5fae2a3cc47ee6b0ab71867f
#
_cell.length_a   1.000
_cell.length_b   1.000
_cell.length_c   1.000
_cell.angle_alpha   90.00
_cell.angle_beta   90.00
_cell.angle_gamma   90.00
#
_symmetry.space_group_name_H-M   'P 1'
#
loop_
_entity.id
_entity.type
_entity.pdbx_description
1 polymer ?
#
loop_
_entity_poly.entity_id
_entity_poly.type
_entity_poly.pdbx_seq_one_letter_code
_entity_poly.pdbx_strand_id
1 'polypeptide(L)'
;DITDGEFLASLGLSNYEAVIIGIGDELEAGVMGTMLAKELGAKFIIAKAGSDLQAKILRKVGADKVVFPERESGIRIANQLVHGNYFDAVELSDRYSIMDFPVPGVWVGKSFSELGIRTKHKVNIIGIRRNEGLVINPAPDEKLTEDDTLIVLGDNMHLDKLRRMDKL
;
A
#
# COMPACT_ATOMS: atom_id res chain seq x y z
N ASP A 1 0.35 -24.26 -20.71
CA ASP A 1 0.45 -23.06 -21.57
C ASP A 1 -0.83 -22.25 -21.45
N ILE A 2 -0.72 -20.95 -21.19
CA ILE A 2 -1.85 -20.05 -21.01
C ILE A 2 -2.58 -19.74 -22.35
N THR A 3 -1.95 -20.03 -23.47
CA THR A 3 -2.53 -19.85 -24.80
C THR A 3 -3.27 -21.09 -25.29
N ASP A 4 -3.19 -22.19 -24.55
CA ASP A 4 -3.92 -23.44 -24.82
C ASP A 4 -5.35 -23.37 -24.22
N GLY A 5 -6.34 -23.08 -25.05
CA GLY A 5 -7.73 -22.97 -24.65
C GLY A 5 -8.34 -24.28 -24.12
N GLU A 6 -7.93 -25.46 -24.66
CA GLU A 6 -8.41 -26.76 -24.17
C GLU A 6 -7.89 -27.04 -22.77
N PHE A 7 -6.60 -26.73 -22.54
CA PHE A 7 -6.01 -26.84 -21.21
C PHE A 7 -6.71 -25.92 -20.22
N LEU A 8 -6.90 -24.65 -20.56
CA LEU A 8 -7.60 -23.69 -19.68
C LEU A 8 -9.04 -24.10 -19.40
N ALA A 9 -9.76 -24.63 -20.39
CA ALA A 9 -11.11 -25.14 -20.20
C ALA A 9 -11.14 -26.32 -19.21
N SER A 10 -10.13 -27.19 -19.25
CA SER A 10 -9.99 -28.32 -18.32
C SER A 10 -9.82 -27.90 -16.85
N LEU A 11 -9.34 -26.67 -16.59
CA LEU A 11 -9.17 -26.12 -15.25
C LEU A 11 -10.48 -25.66 -14.59
N GLY A 12 -11.55 -25.50 -15.36
CA GLY A 12 -12.86 -25.08 -14.83
C GLY A 12 -12.81 -23.68 -14.21
N LEU A 13 -12.30 -22.68 -14.94
CA LEU A 13 -12.03 -21.33 -14.46
C LEU A 13 -13.24 -20.64 -13.82
N SER A 14 -14.46 -20.98 -14.24
CA SER A 14 -15.72 -20.46 -13.67
C SER A 14 -15.95 -20.87 -12.21
N ASN A 15 -15.26 -21.89 -11.72
CA ASN A 15 -15.41 -22.38 -10.33
C ASN A 15 -14.56 -21.56 -9.32
N TYR A 16 -13.64 -20.73 -9.80
CA TYR A 16 -12.77 -19.92 -8.94
C TYR A 16 -13.35 -18.51 -8.71
N GLU A 17 -13.09 -17.95 -7.55
CA GLU A 17 -13.49 -16.58 -7.23
C GLU A 17 -12.67 -15.54 -8.01
N ALA A 18 -11.40 -15.85 -8.28
CA ALA A 18 -10.53 -15.00 -9.08
C ALA A 18 -9.50 -15.84 -9.85
N VAL A 19 -9.12 -15.34 -11.03
CA VAL A 19 -8.03 -15.85 -11.86
C VAL A 19 -6.97 -14.79 -11.95
N ILE A 20 -5.72 -15.14 -11.65
CA ILE A 20 -4.58 -14.22 -11.69
C ILE A 20 -3.66 -14.59 -12.85
N ILE A 21 -3.46 -13.64 -13.78
CA ILE A 21 -2.58 -13.78 -14.92
C ILE A 21 -1.31 -12.96 -14.64
N GLY A 22 -0.25 -13.67 -14.19
CA GLY A 22 1.02 -13.07 -13.77
C GLY A 22 2.07 -12.92 -14.86
N ILE A 23 1.73 -13.17 -16.14
CA ILE A 23 2.66 -13.07 -17.26
C ILE A 23 2.82 -11.58 -17.61
N GLY A 24 4.05 -11.05 -17.45
CA GLY A 24 4.33 -9.63 -17.65
C GLY A 24 5.19 -9.32 -18.88
N ASP A 25 6.06 -10.26 -19.25
CA ASP A 25 7.08 -10.02 -20.27
C ASP A 25 6.60 -10.39 -21.69
N GLU A 26 5.59 -11.25 -21.80
CA GLU A 26 4.96 -11.67 -23.04
C GLU A 26 3.56 -11.09 -23.17
N LEU A 27 3.44 -9.94 -23.85
CA LEU A 27 2.16 -9.27 -24.04
C LEU A 27 1.13 -10.16 -24.72
N GLU A 28 1.53 -10.90 -25.75
CA GLU A 28 0.64 -11.78 -26.53
C GLU A 28 0.02 -12.86 -25.62
N ALA A 29 0.84 -13.59 -24.87
CA ALA A 29 0.39 -14.62 -23.94
C ALA A 29 -0.53 -14.04 -22.85
N GLY A 30 -0.19 -12.88 -22.30
CA GLY A 30 -1.01 -12.19 -21.30
C GLY A 30 -2.39 -11.78 -21.85
N VAL A 31 -2.44 -11.28 -23.07
CA VAL A 31 -3.68 -10.86 -23.75
C VAL A 31 -4.55 -12.08 -24.08
N MET A 32 -3.94 -13.12 -24.71
CA MET A 32 -4.67 -14.34 -25.05
C MET A 32 -5.21 -15.04 -23.81
N GLY A 33 -4.40 -15.22 -22.77
CA GLY A 33 -4.83 -15.83 -21.52
C GLY A 33 -5.95 -15.06 -20.83
N THR A 34 -5.91 -13.72 -20.86
CA THR A 34 -6.99 -12.89 -20.31
C THR A 34 -8.29 -13.06 -21.09
N MET A 35 -8.22 -13.06 -22.42
CA MET A 35 -9.37 -13.25 -23.29
C MET A 35 -9.97 -14.63 -23.10
N LEU A 36 -9.17 -15.69 -23.14
CA LEU A 36 -9.62 -17.06 -22.93
C LEU A 36 -10.24 -17.26 -21.53
N ALA A 37 -9.61 -16.70 -20.49
CA ALA A 37 -10.18 -16.77 -19.14
C ALA A 37 -11.56 -16.11 -19.06
N LYS A 38 -11.76 -14.99 -19.76
CA LYS A 38 -13.07 -14.30 -19.82
C LYS A 38 -14.10 -15.13 -20.57
N GLU A 39 -13.75 -15.70 -21.70
CA GLU A 39 -14.62 -16.59 -22.49
C GLU A 39 -15.01 -17.86 -21.74
N LEU A 40 -14.10 -18.40 -20.93
CA LEU A 40 -14.32 -19.58 -20.09
C LEU A 40 -15.06 -19.26 -18.77
N GLY A 41 -15.57 -18.03 -18.62
CA GLY A 41 -16.45 -17.65 -17.52
C GLY A 41 -15.75 -17.37 -16.19
N ALA A 42 -14.47 -16.97 -16.20
CA ALA A 42 -13.81 -16.51 -14.98
C ALA A 42 -14.57 -15.32 -14.39
N LYS A 43 -14.88 -15.36 -13.10
CA LYS A 43 -15.71 -14.36 -12.40
C LYS A 43 -14.98 -13.04 -12.22
N PHE A 44 -13.69 -13.10 -11.88
CA PHE A 44 -12.85 -11.92 -11.66
C PHE A 44 -11.45 -12.21 -12.15
N ILE A 45 -10.93 -11.37 -13.04
CA ILE A 45 -9.63 -11.55 -13.67
C ILE A 45 -8.69 -10.42 -13.25
N ILE A 46 -7.58 -10.79 -12.61
CA ILE A 46 -6.49 -9.87 -12.29
C ILE A 46 -5.35 -10.14 -13.26
N ALA A 47 -4.90 -9.12 -14.00
CA ALA A 47 -3.79 -9.27 -14.94
C ALA A 47 -2.62 -8.35 -14.57
N LYS A 48 -1.39 -8.86 -14.69
CA LYS A 48 -0.16 -8.09 -14.53
C LYS A 48 0.12 -7.29 -15.79
N ALA A 49 0.55 -6.05 -15.66
CA ALA A 49 1.03 -5.21 -16.76
C ALA A 49 2.38 -4.58 -16.44
N GLY A 50 3.27 -4.49 -17.44
CA GLY A 50 4.55 -3.78 -17.36
C GLY A 50 4.46 -2.33 -17.85
N SER A 51 3.37 -1.94 -18.56
CA SER A 51 3.17 -0.59 -19.08
C SER A 51 1.70 -0.17 -19.10
N ASP A 52 1.46 1.15 -19.16
CA ASP A 52 0.09 1.69 -19.22
C ASP A 52 -0.63 1.29 -20.51
N LEU A 53 0.10 1.13 -21.61
CA LEU A 53 -0.48 0.64 -22.87
C LEU A 53 -0.94 -0.82 -22.74
N GLN A 54 -0.09 -1.67 -22.18
CA GLN A 54 -0.43 -3.07 -21.88
C GLN A 54 -1.66 -3.15 -20.97
N ALA A 55 -1.73 -2.33 -19.92
CA ALA A 55 -2.87 -2.28 -19.03
C ALA A 55 -4.17 -1.87 -19.75
N LYS A 56 -4.10 -0.93 -20.69
CA LYS A 56 -5.27 -0.55 -21.51
C LYS A 56 -5.76 -1.71 -22.38
N ILE A 57 -4.85 -2.48 -22.96
CA ILE A 57 -5.19 -3.65 -23.77
C ILE A 57 -5.84 -4.72 -22.88
N LEU A 58 -5.20 -5.09 -21.76
CA LEU A 58 -5.70 -6.12 -20.85
C LEU A 58 -7.10 -5.81 -20.32
N ARG A 59 -7.40 -4.56 -19.97
CA ARG A 59 -8.77 -4.16 -19.59
C ARG A 59 -9.77 -4.34 -20.74
N LYS A 60 -9.36 -4.02 -21.97
CA LYS A 60 -10.23 -4.16 -23.14
C LYS A 60 -10.56 -5.62 -23.48
N VAL A 61 -9.64 -6.54 -23.21
CA VAL A 61 -9.84 -7.98 -23.47
C VAL A 61 -10.45 -8.74 -22.27
N GLY A 62 -10.78 -8.05 -21.18
CA GLY A 62 -11.60 -8.61 -20.13
C GLY A 62 -10.98 -8.69 -18.74
N ALA A 63 -9.80 -8.10 -18.49
CA ALA A 63 -9.28 -7.99 -17.14
C ALA A 63 -10.13 -7.02 -16.30
N ASP A 64 -10.62 -7.49 -15.16
CA ASP A 64 -11.41 -6.70 -14.21
C ASP A 64 -10.48 -5.79 -13.38
N LYS A 65 -9.26 -6.26 -13.10
CA LYS A 65 -8.21 -5.48 -12.42
C LYS A 65 -6.86 -5.66 -13.10
N VAL A 66 -6.11 -4.59 -13.26
CA VAL A 66 -4.72 -4.63 -13.74
C VAL A 66 -3.81 -4.08 -12.66
N VAL A 67 -2.72 -4.79 -12.39
CA VAL A 67 -1.72 -4.48 -11.36
C VAL A 67 -0.34 -4.29 -11.99
N PHE A 68 0.50 -3.48 -11.33
CA PHE A 68 1.88 -3.18 -11.74
C PHE A 68 2.85 -3.50 -10.59
N PRO A 69 3.08 -4.78 -10.26
CA PRO A 69 3.81 -5.16 -9.04
C PRO A 69 5.21 -4.55 -8.96
N GLU A 70 5.94 -4.47 -10.07
CA GLU A 70 7.28 -3.90 -10.13
C GLU A 70 7.28 -2.39 -9.90
N ARG A 71 6.33 -1.66 -10.52
CA ARG A 71 6.17 -0.22 -10.34
C ARG A 71 5.80 0.10 -8.89
N GLU A 72 4.81 -0.59 -8.34
CA GLU A 72 4.33 -0.40 -6.97
C GLU A 72 5.44 -0.73 -5.95
N SER A 73 6.16 -1.83 -6.15
CA SER A 73 7.31 -2.20 -5.31
C SER A 73 8.46 -1.19 -5.43
N GLY A 74 8.75 -0.72 -6.65
CA GLY A 74 9.77 0.31 -6.88
C GLY A 74 9.46 1.62 -6.18
N ILE A 75 8.21 2.09 -6.27
CA ILE A 75 7.74 3.30 -5.57
C ILE A 75 7.87 3.12 -4.06
N ARG A 76 7.46 1.97 -3.52
CA ARG A 76 7.57 1.66 -2.09
C ARG A 76 9.02 1.68 -1.62
N ILE A 77 9.93 1.03 -2.33
CA ILE A 77 11.37 1.01 -2.01
C ILE A 77 11.96 2.42 -2.11
N ALA A 78 11.63 3.18 -3.16
CA ALA A 78 12.09 4.55 -3.30
C ALA A 78 11.64 5.44 -2.15
N ASN A 79 10.38 5.32 -1.73
CA ASN A 79 9.85 6.04 -0.58
C ASN A 79 10.57 5.66 0.71
N GLN A 80 10.89 4.39 0.92
CA GLN A 80 11.68 3.93 2.07
C GLN A 80 13.08 4.54 2.08
N LEU A 81 13.76 4.59 0.93
CA LEU A 81 15.11 5.14 0.81
C LEU A 81 15.15 6.67 0.99
N VAL A 82 14.17 7.38 0.46
CA VAL A 82 14.10 8.85 0.52
C VAL A 82 13.69 9.33 1.91
N HIS A 83 12.82 8.61 2.58
CA HIS A 83 12.21 9.04 3.84
C HIS A 83 12.78 8.34 5.07
N GLY A 84 13.84 7.53 4.93
CA GLY A 84 14.48 6.80 6.02
C GLY A 84 13.56 5.74 6.63
N ASN A 85 13.62 5.57 7.95
CA ASN A 85 12.85 4.56 8.70
C ASN A 85 11.33 4.81 8.78
N TYR A 86 10.77 5.69 7.94
CA TYR A 86 9.32 5.86 7.81
C TYR A 86 8.74 4.68 7.02
N PHE A 87 8.72 3.52 7.68
CA PHE A 87 8.15 2.30 7.15
C PHE A 87 6.63 2.42 7.11
N ASP A 88 6.05 2.01 5.98
CA ASP A 88 4.61 1.79 5.79
C ASP A 88 3.69 3.02 5.91
N ALA A 89 3.75 3.91 4.90
CA ALA A 89 2.61 4.78 4.65
C ALA A 89 1.50 3.95 3.99
N VAL A 90 0.37 3.81 4.65
CA VAL A 90 -0.86 3.24 4.07
C VAL A 90 -1.69 4.39 3.53
N GLU A 91 -1.80 4.51 2.21
CA GLU A 91 -2.69 5.47 1.58
C GLU A 91 -4.14 5.03 1.76
N LEU A 92 -4.93 5.83 2.47
CA LEU A 92 -6.37 5.62 2.61
C LEU A 92 -7.15 6.27 1.47
N SER A 93 -6.60 7.34 0.92
CA SER A 93 -7.11 8.06 -0.25
C SER A 93 -6.02 9.00 -0.77
N ASP A 94 -6.27 9.68 -1.89
CA ASP A 94 -5.36 10.71 -2.44
C ASP A 94 -4.99 11.81 -1.44
N ARG A 95 -5.78 11.97 -0.38
CA ARG A 95 -5.65 13.04 0.60
C ARG A 95 -5.19 12.58 1.99
N TYR A 96 -5.50 11.36 2.40
CA TYR A 96 -5.29 10.88 3.76
C TYR A 96 -4.44 9.63 3.78
N SER A 97 -3.46 9.59 4.70
CA SER A 97 -2.60 8.43 4.91
C SER A 97 -2.40 8.13 6.40
N ILE A 98 -2.01 6.90 6.66
CA ILE A 98 -1.41 6.49 7.93
C ILE A 98 0.09 6.36 7.69
N MET A 99 0.90 6.84 8.62
CA MET A 99 2.35 6.66 8.54
C MET A 99 2.96 6.37 9.91
N ASP A 100 4.07 5.67 9.89
CA ASP A 100 4.97 5.55 11.04
C ASP A 100 5.78 6.85 11.18
N PHE A 101 5.89 7.35 12.42
CA PHE A 101 6.62 8.58 12.73
C PHE A 101 7.47 8.36 13.97
N PRO A 102 8.81 8.30 13.85
CA PRO A 102 9.71 8.23 15.00
C PRO A 102 9.50 9.41 15.93
N VAL A 103 9.63 9.19 17.22
CA VAL A 103 9.47 10.27 18.21
C VAL A 103 10.64 11.24 18.12
N PRO A 104 10.42 12.53 17.78
CA PRO A 104 11.49 13.53 17.80
C PRO A 104 12.06 13.70 19.20
N GLY A 105 13.37 13.94 19.32
CA GLY A 105 14.03 14.13 20.61
C GLY A 105 13.37 15.18 21.51
N VAL A 106 12.79 16.24 20.91
CA VAL A 106 12.08 17.31 21.64
C VAL A 106 10.74 16.86 22.24
N TRP A 107 10.23 15.67 21.88
CA TRP A 107 9.01 15.07 22.41
C TRP A 107 9.29 14.01 23.47
N VAL A 108 10.52 13.53 23.58
CA VAL A 108 10.93 12.50 24.56
C VAL A 108 10.64 12.97 25.98
N GLY A 109 10.04 12.10 26.78
CA GLY A 109 9.63 12.35 28.16
C GLY A 109 8.35 13.14 28.33
N LYS A 110 7.75 13.67 27.26
CA LYS A 110 6.47 14.39 27.27
C LYS A 110 5.31 13.45 26.98
N SER A 111 4.12 13.77 27.50
CA SER A 111 2.89 13.06 27.23
C SER A 111 2.15 13.64 26.00
N PHE A 112 1.18 12.87 25.46
CA PHE A 112 0.33 13.36 24.37
C PHE A 112 -0.45 14.62 24.73
N SER A 113 -0.91 14.69 26.00
CA SER A 113 -1.62 15.86 26.54
C SER A 113 -0.74 17.11 26.55
N GLU A 114 0.50 16.99 27.01
CA GLU A 114 1.46 18.10 27.03
C GLU A 114 1.85 18.57 25.63
N LEU A 115 2.01 17.64 24.72
CA LEU A 115 2.37 17.92 23.33
C LEU A 115 1.24 18.59 22.53
N GLY A 116 -0.01 18.22 22.81
CA GLY A 116 -1.19 18.73 22.11
C GLY A 116 -1.12 18.46 20.59
N ILE A 117 -0.64 17.26 20.20
CA ILE A 117 -0.30 16.92 18.81
C ILE A 117 -1.50 17.13 17.88
N ARG A 118 -2.67 16.67 18.29
CA ARG A 118 -3.89 16.80 17.49
C ARG A 118 -4.22 18.25 17.16
N THR A 119 -4.08 19.14 18.12
CA THR A 119 -4.43 20.56 18.00
C THR A 119 -3.39 21.32 17.19
N LYS A 120 -2.09 21.07 17.47
CA LYS A 120 -0.97 21.81 16.88
C LYS A 120 -0.63 21.32 15.47
N HIS A 121 -0.63 20.00 15.27
CA HIS A 121 -0.17 19.40 14.01
C HIS A 121 -1.33 18.89 13.13
N LYS A 122 -2.57 18.89 13.66
CA LYS A 122 -3.79 18.47 12.95
C LYS A 122 -3.72 17.02 12.43
N VAL A 123 -3.08 16.16 13.21
CA VAL A 123 -2.95 14.73 12.97
C VAL A 123 -3.46 13.95 14.18
N ASN A 124 -3.84 12.69 13.99
CA ASN A 124 -4.27 11.80 15.05
C ASN A 124 -3.22 10.71 15.28
N ILE A 125 -2.84 10.49 16.53
CA ILE A 125 -2.03 9.34 16.92
C ILE A 125 -2.99 8.18 17.16
N ILE A 126 -2.85 7.10 16.41
CA ILE A 126 -3.68 5.90 16.54
C ILE A 126 -2.97 4.78 17.28
N GLY A 127 -1.64 4.85 17.40
CA GLY A 127 -0.86 3.86 18.14
C GLY A 127 0.56 4.29 18.39
N ILE A 128 1.22 3.52 19.25
CA ILE A 128 2.67 3.57 19.51
C ILE A 128 3.22 2.18 19.25
N ARG A 129 4.28 2.08 18.46
CA ARG A 129 5.12 0.89 18.35
C ARG A 129 6.30 1.07 19.30
N ARG A 130 6.41 0.18 20.29
CA ARG A 130 7.47 0.15 21.30
C ARG A 130 8.09 -1.22 21.32
N ASN A 131 9.38 -1.34 21.02
CA ASN A 131 10.07 -2.62 20.81
C ASN A 131 9.32 -3.46 19.75
N GLU A 132 8.92 -4.70 20.09
CA GLU A 132 8.10 -5.55 19.21
C GLU A 132 6.59 -5.43 19.46
N GLY A 133 6.17 -4.56 20.38
CA GLY A 133 4.77 -4.38 20.77
C GLY A 133 4.10 -3.19 20.08
N LEU A 134 2.79 -3.32 19.87
CA LEU A 134 1.94 -2.26 19.35
C LEU A 134 0.85 -1.92 20.37
N VAL A 135 0.85 -0.65 20.81
CA VAL A 135 -0.20 -0.11 21.70
C VAL A 135 -1.14 0.74 20.84
N ILE A 136 -2.39 0.32 20.74
CA ILE A 136 -3.44 1.09 20.03
C ILE A 136 -4.17 1.97 21.03
N ASN A 137 -4.52 3.19 20.61
CA ASN A 137 -5.17 4.20 21.43
C ASN A 137 -4.39 4.46 22.73
N PRO A 138 -3.13 4.94 22.65
CA PRO A 138 -2.35 5.24 23.85
C PRO A 138 -3.06 6.26 24.74
N ALA A 139 -2.85 6.13 26.06
CA ALA A 139 -3.45 7.03 27.03
C ALA A 139 -2.91 8.48 26.85
N PRO A 140 -3.74 9.51 27.12
CA PRO A 140 -3.30 10.91 26.96
C PRO A 140 -2.10 11.31 27.82
N ASP A 141 -1.88 10.64 28.94
CA ASP A 141 -0.79 10.82 29.89
C ASP A 141 0.44 9.91 29.59
N GLU A 142 0.33 9.03 28.58
CA GLU A 142 1.44 8.18 28.16
C GLU A 142 2.65 9.03 27.74
N LYS A 143 3.80 8.74 28.33
CA LYS A 143 5.05 9.43 28.06
C LYS A 143 5.81 8.74 26.90
N LEU A 144 6.30 9.54 26.00
CA LEU A 144 7.05 9.09 24.84
C LEU A 144 8.52 8.83 25.20
N THR A 145 9.09 7.79 24.59
CA THR A 145 10.51 7.43 24.69
C THR A 145 11.20 7.60 23.34
N GLU A 146 12.53 7.58 23.34
CA GLU A 146 13.34 7.77 22.12
C GLU A 146 13.14 6.63 21.12
N ASP A 147 12.87 5.40 21.61
CA ASP A 147 12.66 4.20 20.78
C ASP A 147 11.23 4.06 20.25
N ASP A 148 10.31 4.95 20.66
CA ASP A 148 8.93 4.87 20.23
C ASP A 148 8.76 5.34 18.79
N THR A 149 7.92 4.61 18.05
CA THR A 149 7.41 5.02 16.74
C THR A 149 5.91 5.22 16.83
N LEU A 150 5.44 6.42 16.50
CA LEU A 150 4.02 6.76 16.49
C LEU A 150 3.38 6.30 15.19
N ILE A 151 2.18 5.73 15.27
CA ILE A 151 1.34 5.49 14.10
C ILE A 151 0.39 6.67 13.99
N VAL A 152 0.58 7.45 12.92
CA VAL A 152 -0.04 8.76 12.73
C VAL A 152 -0.99 8.73 11.54
N LEU A 153 -2.23 9.14 11.75
CA LEU A 153 -3.24 9.33 10.71
C LEU A 153 -3.46 10.83 10.48
N GLY A 154 -3.42 11.26 9.23
CA GLY A 154 -3.67 12.66 8.88
C GLY A 154 -3.81 12.95 7.40
N ASP A 155 -4.10 14.22 7.10
CA ASP A 155 -4.02 14.78 5.75
C ASP A 155 -2.54 14.80 5.30
N ASN A 156 -2.26 14.40 4.07
CA ASN A 156 -0.90 14.28 3.54
C ASN A 156 -0.08 15.55 3.71
N MET A 157 -0.72 16.72 3.57
CA MET A 157 -0.06 18.02 3.77
C MET A 157 0.40 18.22 5.24
N HIS A 158 -0.37 17.74 6.22
CA HIS A 158 -0.01 17.82 7.64
C HIS A 158 1.04 16.80 8.03
N LEU A 159 0.95 15.60 7.48
CA LEU A 159 1.95 14.55 7.65
C LEU A 159 3.31 14.97 7.10
N ASP A 160 3.36 15.63 5.94
CA ASP A 160 4.61 16.17 5.37
C ASP A 160 5.24 17.27 6.23
N LYS A 161 4.42 18.11 6.87
CA LYS A 161 4.93 19.09 7.83
C LYS A 161 5.53 18.43 9.06
N LEU A 162 4.89 17.36 9.53
CA LEU A 162 5.40 16.58 10.67
C LEU A 162 6.74 15.93 10.35
N ARG A 163 6.89 15.32 9.16
CA ARG A 163 8.16 14.73 8.68
C ARG A 163 9.33 15.69 8.66
N ARG A 164 9.07 16.97 8.36
CA ARG A 164 10.14 18.00 8.32
C ARG A 164 10.64 18.40 9.70
N MET A 165 9.88 18.16 10.75
CA MET A 165 10.29 18.45 12.13
C MET A 165 11.34 17.48 12.65
N ASP A 166 11.38 16.25 12.16
CA ASP A 166 12.33 15.22 12.56
C ASP A 166 13.76 15.47 12.01
N LYS A 167 13.90 16.37 11.05
CA LYS A 167 15.20 16.71 10.42
C LYS A 167 15.90 17.93 11.04
N LEU A 168 15.35 18.49 12.12
CA LEU A 168 15.89 19.61 12.88
C LEU A 168 16.39 19.15 14.25
#